data_3f1e66f26e97e49f9cce639dbd98b06d
#
_entry.id   3f1e66f26e97e49f9cce639dbd98b06d
#
_cell.length_a   1.000
_cell.length_b   1.000
_cell.length_c   1.000
_cell.angle_alpha   90.00
_cell.angle_beta   90.00
_cell.angle_gamma   90.00
#
_symmetry.space_group_name_H-M   'P 1'
#
loop_
_entity.id
_entity.type
_entity.pdbx_description
1 polymer ?
#
loop_
_entity_poly.entity_id
_entity_poly.type
_entity_poly.pdbx_seq_one_letter_code
_entity_poly.pdbx_strand_id
1 'polypeptide(L)'
;MEYTVNGLARLAGVSVRTLHWYDEIGLLRPARVTEAGYRMYGPDEVDALQSILFYRALGVPLKQIGALMADASAGRLAALQSHRAALLCRRAQMDALLA
;
A
#
# COMPACT_ATOMS: atom_id res chain seq x y z
N MET A 1 -12.07 11.75 -3.21
CA MET A 1 -13.00 10.74 -3.69
C MET A 1 -12.80 9.45 -2.91
N GLU A 2 -13.87 8.87 -2.40
CA GLU A 2 -13.79 7.64 -1.64
C GLU A 2 -14.32 6.47 -2.45
N TYR A 3 -13.78 5.27 -2.20
CA TYR A 3 -14.21 4.04 -2.84
C TYR A 3 -14.78 3.09 -1.78
N THR A 4 -15.81 2.34 -2.14
CA THR A 4 -16.24 1.18 -1.36
C THR A 4 -15.21 0.06 -1.53
N VAL A 5 -15.28 -0.97 -0.67
CA VAL A 5 -14.38 -2.13 -0.82
C VAL A 5 -14.54 -2.80 -2.18
N ASN A 6 -15.78 -2.90 -2.69
CA ASN A 6 -16.03 -3.45 -4.02
C ASN A 6 -15.45 -2.58 -5.13
N GLY A 7 -15.62 -1.25 -5.03
CA GLY A 7 -15.08 -0.31 -6.00
C GLY A 7 -13.56 -0.34 -6.05
N LEU A 8 -12.91 -0.37 -4.88
CA LEU A 8 -11.46 -0.44 -4.78
C LEU A 8 -10.93 -1.78 -5.32
N ALA A 9 -11.61 -2.88 -5.00
CA ALA A 9 -11.22 -4.20 -5.49
C ALA A 9 -11.22 -4.25 -7.02
N ARG A 10 -12.25 -3.68 -7.65
CA ARG A 10 -12.33 -3.59 -9.13
C ARG A 10 -11.22 -2.70 -9.70
N LEU A 11 -11.00 -1.55 -9.10
CA LEU A 11 -10.00 -0.59 -9.56
C LEU A 11 -8.59 -1.22 -9.51
N ALA A 12 -8.28 -1.92 -8.46
CA ALA A 12 -6.94 -2.49 -8.24
C ALA A 12 -6.75 -3.89 -8.83
N GLY A 13 -7.83 -4.54 -9.25
CA GLY A 13 -7.76 -5.90 -9.79
C GLY A 13 -7.49 -6.96 -8.72
N VAL A 14 -7.94 -6.73 -7.50
CA VAL A 14 -7.81 -7.69 -6.39
C VAL A 14 -9.20 -8.11 -5.91
N SER A 15 -9.27 -9.19 -5.11
CA SER A 15 -10.54 -9.63 -4.55
C SER A 15 -10.92 -8.82 -3.32
N VAL A 16 -12.21 -8.72 -3.03
CA VAL A 16 -12.72 -8.13 -1.79
C VAL A 16 -12.16 -8.88 -0.58
N ARG A 17 -12.03 -10.19 -0.68
CA ARG A 17 -11.45 -11.04 0.37
C ARG A 17 -10.01 -10.62 0.70
N THR A 18 -9.22 -10.28 -0.30
CA THR A 18 -7.86 -9.80 -0.12
C THR A 18 -7.85 -8.49 0.68
N LEU A 19 -8.75 -7.56 0.36
CA LEU A 19 -8.84 -6.29 1.08
C LEU A 19 -9.29 -6.49 2.53
N HIS A 20 -10.23 -7.40 2.78
CA HIS A 20 -10.66 -7.75 4.13
C HIS A 20 -9.51 -8.36 4.93
N TRP A 21 -8.71 -9.22 4.31
CA TRP A 21 -7.55 -9.80 4.96
C TRP A 21 -6.49 -8.76 5.29
N TYR A 22 -6.23 -7.83 4.38
CA TYR A 22 -5.29 -6.72 4.64
C TYR A 22 -5.73 -5.85 5.81
N ASP A 23 -7.04 -5.65 5.97
CA ASP A 23 -7.59 -4.95 7.12
C ASP A 23 -7.37 -5.76 8.42
N GLU A 24 -7.63 -7.06 8.40
CA GLU A 24 -7.44 -7.95 9.55
C GLU A 24 -6.00 -7.95 10.06
N ILE A 25 -5.04 -8.01 9.16
CA ILE A 25 -3.61 -8.01 9.54
C ILE A 25 -3.04 -6.61 9.77
N GLY A 26 -3.85 -5.58 9.58
CA GLY A 26 -3.44 -4.19 9.78
C GLY A 26 -2.55 -3.62 8.68
N LEU A 27 -2.49 -4.28 7.52
CA LEU A 27 -1.66 -3.83 6.40
C LEU A 27 -2.32 -2.67 5.66
N LEU A 28 -3.63 -2.74 5.43
CA LEU A 28 -4.39 -1.69 4.77
C LEU A 28 -5.76 -1.59 5.43
N ARG A 29 -5.94 -0.54 6.23
CA ARG A 29 -7.22 -0.27 6.90
C ARG A 29 -8.02 0.74 6.10
N PRO A 30 -9.37 0.65 6.14
CA PRO A 30 -10.20 1.67 5.51
C PRO A 30 -10.04 3.01 6.21
N ALA A 31 -10.29 4.11 5.48
CA ALA A 31 -10.27 5.45 6.06
C ALA A 31 -11.36 5.61 7.11
N ARG A 32 -12.51 4.99 6.87
CA ARG A 32 -13.65 5.01 7.80
C ARG A 32 -14.58 3.85 7.50
N VAL A 33 -15.45 3.57 8.44
CA VAL A 33 -16.55 2.63 8.27
C VAL A 33 -17.85 3.42 8.43
N THR A 34 -18.78 3.28 7.48
CA THR A 34 -20.06 3.98 7.53
C THR A 34 -20.96 3.42 8.65
N GLU A 35 -22.02 4.13 8.98
CA GLU A 35 -23.01 3.67 9.95
C GLU A 35 -23.63 2.34 9.54
N ALA A 36 -23.75 2.08 8.24
CA ALA A 36 -24.25 0.83 7.71
C ALA A 36 -23.21 -0.30 7.72
N GLY A 37 -21.99 -0.03 8.17
CA GLY A 37 -20.93 -1.03 8.25
C GLY A 37 -20.10 -1.20 6.98
N TYR A 38 -20.20 -0.28 6.03
CA TYR A 38 -19.40 -0.32 4.80
C TYR A 38 -18.04 0.32 5.01
N ARG A 39 -16.99 -0.38 4.55
CA ARG A 39 -15.63 0.15 4.54
C ARG A 39 -15.46 1.12 3.38
N MET A 40 -14.89 2.29 3.69
CA MET A 40 -14.61 3.34 2.70
C MET A 40 -13.11 3.60 2.64
N TYR A 41 -12.58 3.69 1.43
CA TYR A 41 -11.16 3.89 1.16
C TYR A 41 -10.97 5.21 0.43
N GLY A 42 -10.14 6.09 0.98
CA GLY A 42 -9.84 7.37 0.40
C GLY A 42 -8.58 7.35 -0.48
N PRO A 43 -8.15 8.53 -0.97
CA PRO A 43 -6.96 8.61 -1.83
C PRO A 43 -5.69 8.05 -1.18
N ASP A 44 -5.49 8.27 0.11
CA ASP A 44 -4.32 7.77 0.83
C ASP A 44 -4.30 6.24 0.86
N GLU A 45 -5.46 5.62 1.03
CA GLU A 45 -5.60 4.17 1.04
C GLU A 45 -5.40 3.58 -0.35
N VAL A 46 -5.83 4.29 -1.39
CA VAL A 46 -5.58 3.88 -2.78
C VAL A 46 -4.08 3.90 -3.05
N ASP A 47 -3.38 4.95 -2.64
CA ASP A 47 -1.93 5.05 -2.79
C ASP A 47 -1.21 3.95 -2.01
N ALA A 48 -1.65 3.69 -0.79
CA ALA A 48 -1.10 2.61 0.04
C ALA A 48 -1.27 1.25 -0.64
N LEU A 49 -2.44 0.98 -1.21
CA LEU A 49 -2.69 -0.27 -1.92
C LEU A 49 -1.80 -0.40 -3.15
N GLN A 50 -1.60 0.67 -3.90
CA GLN A 50 -0.68 0.65 -5.04
C GLN A 50 0.74 0.28 -4.61
N SER A 51 1.20 0.84 -3.49
CA SER A 51 2.52 0.51 -2.94
C SER A 51 2.60 -0.96 -2.52
N ILE A 52 1.58 -1.47 -1.87
CA ILE A 52 1.50 -2.88 -1.45
C ILE A 52 1.60 -3.81 -2.68
N LEU A 53 0.81 -3.54 -3.70
CA LEU A 53 0.79 -4.35 -4.91
C LEU A 53 2.12 -4.27 -5.68
N PHE A 54 2.75 -3.11 -5.68
CA PHE A 54 4.07 -2.94 -6.27
C PHE A 54 5.12 -3.81 -5.56
N TYR A 55 5.16 -3.78 -4.23
CA TYR A 55 6.09 -4.61 -3.46
C TYR A 55 5.81 -6.09 -3.66
N ARG A 56 4.54 -6.49 -3.72
CA ARG A 56 4.18 -7.88 -3.99
C ARG A 56 4.64 -8.34 -5.36
N ALA A 57 4.50 -7.49 -6.36
CA ALA A 57 4.96 -7.79 -7.71
C ALA A 57 6.48 -8.00 -7.76
N LEU A 58 7.22 -7.35 -6.87
CA LEU A 58 8.67 -7.54 -6.71
C LEU A 58 9.04 -8.75 -5.87
N GLY A 59 8.06 -9.49 -5.35
CA GLY A 59 8.31 -10.66 -4.53
C GLY A 59 8.58 -10.37 -3.06
N VAL A 60 8.29 -9.15 -2.58
CA VAL A 60 8.48 -8.80 -1.17
C VAL A 60 7.42 -9.51 -0.33
N PRO A 61 7.80 -10.24 0.74
CA PRO A 61 6.82 -10.89 1.61
C PRO A 61 5.91 -9.87 2.31
N LEU A 62 4.64 -10.24 2.53
CA LEU A 62 3.66 -9.36 3.18
C LEU A 62 4.14 -8.81 4.52
N LYS A 63 4.85 -9.61 5.29
CA LYS A 63 5.39 -9.20 6.58
C LYS A 63 6.38 -8.03 6.45
N GLN A 64 7.22 -8.06 5.44
CA GLN A 64 8.17 -6.98 5.15
C GLN A 64 7.45 -5.75 4.59
N ILE A 65 6.43 -5.95 3.77
CA ILE A 65 5.61 -4.85 3.27
C ILE A 65 4.98 -4.09 4.43
N GLY A 66 4.44 -4.79 5.42
CA GLY A 66 3.87 -4.17 6.62
C GLY A 66 4.86 -3.28 7.34
N ALA A 67 6.10 -3.74 7.52
CA ALA A 67 7.15 -2.94 8.16
C ALA A 67 7.52 -1.70 7.32
N LEU A 68 7.64 -1.86 6.01
CA LEU A 68 7.94 -0.74 5.11
C LEU A 68 6.83 0.31 5.11
N MET A 69 5.57 -0.12 5.13
CA MET A 69 4.42 0.77 5.18
C MET A 69 4.33 1.49 6.53
N ALA A 70 4.65 0.82 7.62
CA ALA A 70 4.66 1.42 8.96
C ALA A 70 5.71 2.52 9.07
N ASP A 71 6.91 2.30 8.55
CA ASP A 71 7.96 3.32 8.48
C ASP A 71 7.51 4.54 7.68
N ALA A 72 6.86 4.32 6.56
CA ALA A 72 6.34 5.40 5.73
C ALA A 72 5.28 6.23 6.46
N SER A 73 4.46 5.61 7.33
CA SER A 73 3.44 6.32 8.10
C SER A 73 4.02 7.10 9.27
N ALA A 74 5.10 6.62 9.88
CA ALA A 74 5.66 7.20 11.09
C ALA A 74 6.40 8.51 10.86
N GLY A 75 6.87 8.76 9.64
CA GLY A 75 7.63 9.96 9.34
C GLY A 75 7.32 10.54 7.97
N ARG A 76 6.06 10.88 7.73
CA ARG A 76 5.56 11.18 6.38
C ARG A 76 6.33 12.28 5.65
N LEU A 77 6.80 13.33 6.33
CA LEU A 77 7.55 14.42 5.70
C LEU A 77 9.05 14.12 5.59
N ALA A 78 9.64 13.56 6.62
CA ALA A 78 11.02 13.10 6.58
C ALA A 78 11.15 11.85 5.69
N ALA A 79 10.14 10.97 5.73
CA ALA A 79 10.09 9.75 4.94
C ALA A 79 9.90 10.01 3.44
N LEU A 80 9.21 11.07 3.03
CA LEU A 80 9.05 11.37 1.61
C LEU A 80 10.39 11.62 0.93
N GLN A 81 11.31 12.31 1.57
CA GLN A 81 12.65 12.55 1.02
C GLN A 81 13.55 11.33 1.15
N SER A 82 13.57 10.67 2.30
CA SER A 82 14.38 9.47 2.53
C SER A 82 13.88 8.29 1.70
N HIS A 83 12.58 8.10 1.61
CA HIS A 83 11.97 7.03 0.82
C HIS A 83 12.24 7.22 -0.67
N ARG A 84 12.14 8.45 -1.16
CA ARG A 84 12.47 8.78 -2.54
C ARG A 84 13.95 8.48 -2.83
N ALA A 85 14.84 8.85 -1.93
CA ALA A 85 16.26 8.56 -2.05
C ALA A 85 16.54 7.06 -2.04
N ALA A 86 15.88 6.31 -1.15
CA ALA A 86 16.02 4.86 -1.07
C ALA A 86 15.50 4.16 -2.32
N LEU A 87 14.37 4.60 -2.87
CA LEU A 87 13.84 4.06 -4.12
C LEU A 87 14.76 4.35 -5.31
N LEU A 88 15.32 5.54 -5.37
CA LEU A 88 16.27 5.90 -6.42
C LEU A 88 17.56 5.07 -6.31
N CYS A 89 18.06 4.84 -5.10
CA CYS A 89 19.21 3.99 -4.86
C CYS A 89 18.95 2.53 -5.29
N ARG A 90 17.81 1.98 -4.94
CA ARG A 90 17.41 0.63 -5.34
C ARG A 90 17.27 0.52 -6.86
N ARG A 91 16.66 1.51 -7.48
CA ARG A 91 16.52 1.56 -8.93
C ARG A 91 17.89 1.62 -9.60
N ALA A 92 18.80 2.44 -9.10
CA ALA A 92 20.16 2.54 -9.62
C ALA A 92 20.91 1.21 -9.46
N GLN A 93 20.76 0.52 -8.32
CA GLN A 93 21.36 -0.79 -8.10
C GLN A 93 20.78 -1.85 -9.03
N MET A 94 19.47 -1.85 -9.26
CA MET A 94 18.84 -2.77 -10.18
C MET A 94 19.25 -2.50 -11.62
N ASP A 95 19.32 -1.24 -12.03
CA ASP A 95 19.79 -0.84 -13.35
C ASP A 95 21.25 -1.24 -13.56
N ALA A 96 22.08 -1.10 -12.55
CA ALA A 96 23.48 -1.53 -12.60
C ALA A 96 23.62 -3.06 -12.73
N LEU A 97 22.71 -3.82 -12.09
CA LEU A 97 22.70 -5.29 -12.21
C LEU A 97 22.16 -5.76 -13.55
N LEU A 98 21.28 -4.99 -14.17
CA LEU A 98 20.69 -5.32 -15.46
C LEU A 98 21.53 -4.82 -16.64
N ALA A 99 22.41 -3.90 -16.39
CA ALA A 99 23.34 -3.40 -17.39
C ALA A 99 24.57 -4.30 -17.46
#